data_37010b9dd71489d0f218ad6491a919af
#
_entry.id   37010b9dd71489d0f218ad6491a919af
#
_cell.length_a   1.000
_cell.length_b   1.000
_cell.length_c   1.000
_cell.angle_alpha   90.00
_cell.angle_beta   90.00
_cell.angle_gamma   90.00
#
_symmetry.space_group_name_H-M   'P 1'
#
loop_
_entity.id
_entity.type
_entity.pdbx_description
1 polymer ?
#
loop_
_entity_poly.entity_id
_entity_poly.type
_entity_poly.pdbx_seq_one_letter_code
_entity_poly.pdbx_strand_id
1 'polypeptide(L)'
;LQSLKNRFPALLDLKFEYTWGGPLSLSRNGEPAFGDLAENVYGAFCLNGVGIARGTILGKLIAEYILGEKSNLLQIVLKGKGPNRLPPEPFLGWGVSLNFANRRRIAGLEL
;
A
#
# COMPACT_ATOMS: atom_id res chain seq x y z
N LEU A 1 19.09 9.52 5.06
CA LEU A 1 19.93 10.21 6.04
C LEU A 1 19.92 11.72 5.87
N GLN A 2 20.07 12.23 4.63
CA GLN A 2 20.08 13.69 4.36
C GLN A 2 18.75 14.36 4.79
N SER A 3 17.62 13.76 4.49
CA SER A 3 16.30 14.27 4.88
C SER A 3 16.14 14.38 6.41
N LEU A 4 16.65 13.40 7.16
CA LEU A 4 16.64 13.46 8.62
C LEU A 4 17.48 14.60 9.15
N LYS A 5 18.70 14.78 8.61
CA LYS A 5 19.60 15.85 9.01
C LYS A 5 19.01 17.24 8.72
N ASN A 6 18.30 17.38 7.60
CA ASN A 6 17.62 18.62 7.25
C ASN A 6 16.46 18.95 8.20
N ARG A 7 15.72 17.93 8.64
CA ARG A 7 14.56 18.10 9.55
C ARG A 7 14.96 18.28 11.01
N PHE A 8 16.04 17.63 11.42
CA PHE A 8 16.48 17.60 12.81
C PHE A 8 17.94 17.98 12.94
N PRO A 9 18.29 19.25 12.78
CA PRO A 9 19.68 19.72 12.85
C PRO A 9 20.39 19.36 14.16
N ALA A 10 19.64 19.25 15.27
CA ALA A 10 20.18 18.84 16.55
C ALA A 10 20.63 17.36 16.62
N LEU A 11 20.31 16.56 15.61
CA LEU A 11 20.64 15.14 15.52
C LEU A 11 21.70 14.83 14.45
N LEU A 12 22.53 15.79 14.09
CA LEU A 12 23.54 15.64 13.02
C LEU A 12 24.54 14.49 13.28
N ASP A 13 24.89 14.26 14.54
CA ASP A 13 25.88 13.27 14.97
C ASP A 13 25.27 11.91 15.28
N LEU A 14 23.95 11.76 15.07
CA LEU A 14 23.25 10.51 15.34
C LEU A 14 23.72 9.41 14.37
N LYS A 15 24.21 8.31 14.94
CA LYS A 15 24.55 7.10 14.19
C LYS A 15 23.42 6.10 14.30
N PHE A 16 22.94 5.59 13.17
CA PHE A 16 21.97 4.50 13.14
C PHE A 16 22.67 3.18 13.35
N GLU A 17 22.24 2.42 14.32
CA GLU A 17 22.71 1.06 14.53
C GLU A 17 22.12 0.14 13.47
N TYR A 18 20.82 0.31 13.16
CA TYR A 18 20.13 -0.48 12.15
C TYR A 18 19.27 0.42 11.25
N THR A 19 19.19 0.06 9.98
CA THR A 19 18.23 0.63 9.03
C THR A 19 17.54 -0.51 8.28
N TRP A 20 16.24 -0.39 8.10
CA TRP A 20 15.47 -1.40 7.39
C TRP A 20 14.46 -0.73 6.45
N GLY A 21 14.00 -1.48 5.47
CA GLY A 21 12.95 -1.07 4.55
C GLY A 21 12.20 -2.31 4.05
N GLY A 22 11.01 -2.10 3.55
CA GLY A 22 10.20 -3.16 2.98
C GLY A 22 9.32 -2.67 1.84
N PRO A 23 8.94 -3.55 0.91
CA PRO A 23 8.02 -3.21 -0.17
C PRO A 23 6.62 -2.99 0.38
N LEU A 24 5.90 -2.02 -0.19
CA LEU A 24 4.49 -1.79 0.05
C LEU A 24 3.69 -2.14 -1.19
N SER A 25 2.60 -2.90 -1.01
CA SER A 25 1.65 -3.15 -2.08
C SER A 25 0.64 -2.01 -2.13
N LEU A 26 0.73 -1.22 -3.20
CA LEU A 26 -0.12 -0.05 -3.43
C LEU A 26 -0.97 -0.26 -4.69
N SER A 27 -2.23 0.12 -4.63
CA SER A 27 -3.09 0.27 -5.81
C SER A 27 -3.21 1.74 -6.20
N ARG A 28 -3.37 2.02 -7.49
CA ARG A 28 -3.50 3.39 -7.99
C ARG A 28 -4.75 4.11 -7.47
N ASN A 29 -5.84 3.38 -7.32
CA ASN A 29 -7.14 3.90 -6.87
C ASN A 29 -7.38 3.75 -5.36
N GLY A 30 -6.41 3.22 -4.59
CA GLY A 30 -6.55 3.02 -3.15
C GLY A 30 -7.43 1.83 -2.77
N GLU A 31 -7.98 1.10 -3.74
CA GLU A 31 -8.83 -0.08 -3.49
C GLU A 31 -7.99 -1.32 -3.19
N PRO A 32 -8.40 -2.17 -2.24
CA PRO A 32 -7.76 -3.46 -2.00
C PRO A 32 -8.14 -4.47 -3.10
N ALA A 33 -7.27 -5.43 -3.34
CA ALA A 33 -7.62 -6.66 -4.04
C ALA A 33 -8.19 -7.63 -3.01
N PHE A 34 -9.37 -8.22 -3.27
CA PHE A 34 -10.05 -9.10 -2.34
C PHE A 34 -10.84 -10.18 -3.09
N GLY A 35 -10.75 -11.44 -2.61
CA GLY A 35 -11.53 -12.56 -3.12
C GLY A 35 -10.68 -13.70 -3.67
N ASP A 36 -11.21 -14.40 -4.66
CA ASP A 36 -10.57 -15.56 -5.29
C ASP A 36 -9.40 -15.14 -6.18
N LEU A 37 -8.27 -15.80 -6.02
CA LEU A 37 -7.07 -15.62 -6.84
C LEU A 37 -6.84 -16.79 -7.80
N ALA A 38 -7.16 -17.99 -7.33
CA ALA A 38 -7.14 -19.24 -8.07
C ALA A 38 -8.08 -20.24 -7.38
N GLU A 39 -8.20 -21.42 -7.93
CA GLU A 39 -8.98 -22.50 -7.31
C GLU A 39 -8.46 -22.78 -5.88
N ASN A 40 -9.34 -22.63 -4.90
CA ASN A 40 -9.04 -22.79 -3.46
C ASN A 40 -7.96 -21.84 -2.91
N VAL A 41 -7.68 -20.73 -3.62
CA VAL A 41 -6.71 -19.70 -3.18
C VAL A 41 -7.44 -18.37 -3.03
N TYR A 42 -7.50 -17.89 -1.81
CA TYR A 42 -8.16 -16.63 -1.45
C TYR A 42 -7.14 -15.62 -0.96
N GLY A 43 -7.40 -14.34 -1.16
CA GLY A 43 -6.46 -13.33 -0.70
C GLY A 43 -7.02 -11.92 -0.59
N ALA A 44 -6.30 -11.13 0.19
CA ALA A 44 -6.52 -9.71 0.34
C ALA A 44 -5.19 -8.97 0.28
N PHE A 45 -5.03 -8.06 -0.68
CA PHE A 45 -3.78 -7.35 -0.97
C PHE A 45 -4.03 -5.86 -1.19
N CYS A 46 -2.96 -5.13 -1.50
CA CYS A 46 -3.02 -3.70 -1.75
C CYS A 46 -3.56 -2.94 -0.53
N LEU A 47 -2.94 -3.16 0.64
CA LEU A 47 -3.35 -2.51 1.89
C LEU A 47 -3.04 -1.00 1.91
N ASN A 48 -2.32 -0.49 0.91
CA ASN A 48 -2.10 0.94 0.66
C ASN A 48 -1.48 1.70 1.84
N GLY A 49 -0.52 1.09 2.54
CA GLY A 49 0.18 1.69 3.67
C GLY A 49 -0.58 1.65 5.01
N VAL A 50 -1.84 1.21 5.02
CA VAL A 50 -2.68 1.08 6.24
C VAL A 50 -2.73 -0.40 6.65
N GLY A 51 -1.54 -1.04 6.73
CA GLY A 51 -1.40 -2.50 6.83
C GLY A 51 -2.10 -3.12 8.03
N ILE A 52 -1.92 -2.56 9.24
CA ILE A 52 -2.47 -3.16 10.47
C ILE A 52 -4.00 -3.14 10.45
N ALA A 53 -4.60 -1.95 10.32
CA ALA A 53 -6.06 -1.83 10.38
C ALA A 53 -6.76 -2.54 9.22
N ARG A 54 -6.34 -2.28 7.98
CA ARG A 54 -6.92 -2.94 6.80
C ARG A 54 -6.64 -4.44 6.78
N GLY A 55 -5.43 -4.87 7.16
CA GLY A 55 -5.07 -6.28 7.20
C GLY A 55 -5.93 -7.06 8.17
N THR A 56 -6.19 -6.52 9.37
CA THR A 56 -7.06 -7.15 10.36
C THR A 56 -8.50 -7.28 9.86
N ILE A 57 -9.05 -6.19 9.31
CA ILE A 57 -10.44 -6.20 8.79
C ILE A 57 -10.56 -7.14 7.59
N LEU A 58 -9.67 -7.02 6.60
CA LEU A 58 -9.75 -7.85 5.38
C LEU A 58 -9.44 -9.32 5.68
N GLY A 59 -8.56 -9.61 6.66
CA GLY A 59 -8.32 -10.98 7.13
C GLY A 59 -9.56 -11.62 7.75
N LYS A 60 -10.31 -10.87 8.57
CA LYS A 60 -11.61 -11.33 9.08
C LYS A 60 -12.59 -11.57 7.94
N LEU A 61 -12.72 -10.62 7.02
CA LEU A 61 -13.67 -10.71 5.91
C LEU A 61 -13.36 -11.84 4.93
N ILE A 62 -12.07 -12.19 4.72
CA ILE A 62 -11.71 -13.33 3.88
C ILE A 62 -12.13 -14.64 4.55
N ALA A 63 -12.04 -14.74 5.87
CA ALA A 63 -12.54 -15.88 6.61
C ALA A 63 -14.09 -16.01 6.49
N GLU A 64 -14.82 -14.91 6.66
CA GLU A 64 -16.27 -14.86 6.45
C GLU A 64 -16.65 -15.27 5.01
N TYR A 65 -15.88 -14.80 4.02
CA TYR A 65 -16.08 -15.14 2.61
C TYR A 65 -15.93 -16.63 2.34
N ILE A 66 -14.87 -17.26 2.86
CA ILE A 66 -14.59 -18.70 2.72
C ILE A 66 -15.68 -19.54 3.42
N LEU A 67 -16.17 -19.08 4.57
CA LEU A 67 -17.22 -19.76 5.33
C LEU A 67 -18.64 -19.54 4.77
N GLY A 68 -18.77 -18.70 3.73
CA GLY A 68 -20.07 -18.38 3.13
C GLY A 68 -20.95 -17.46 3.99
N GLU A 69 -20.37 -16.78 4.98
CA GLU A 69 -21.06 -15.81 5.80
C GLU A 69 -21.45 -14.56 5.01
N LYS A 70 -22.49 -13.85 5.46
CA LYS A 70 -23.01 -12.65 4.79
C LYS A 70 -23.06 -11.48 5.76
N SER A 71 -21.92 -10.81 5.97
CA SER A 71 -21.89 -9.57 6.72
C SER A 71 -22.08 -8.35 5.79
N ASN A 72 -22.63 -7.26 6.31
CA ASN A 72 -22.79 -6.03 5.57
C ASN A 72 -21.44 -5.48 5.07
N LEU A 73 -20.39 -5.61 5.88
CA LEU A 73 -19.06 -5.14 5.54
C LEU A 73 -18.44 -5.98 4.41
N LEU A 74 -18.62 -7.30 4.44
CA LEU A 74 -18.22 -8.18 3.35
C LEU A 74 -18.91 -7.80 2.05
N GLN A 75 -20.21 -7.50 2.06
CA GLN A 75 -20.95 -7.07 0.89
C GLN A 75 -20.43 -5.75 0.32
N ILE A 76 -20.02 -4.81 1.16
CA ILE A 76 -19.40 -3.54 0.73
C ILE A 76 -18.08 -3.82 0.01
N VAL A 77 -17.21 -4.65 0.58
CA VAL A 77 -15.91 -4.98 -0.01
C VAL A 77 -16.07 -5.72 -1.34
N LEU A 78 -17.00 -6.69 -1.41
CA LEU A 78 -17.26 -7.44 -2.65
C LEU A 78 -17.86 -6.57 -3.78
N LYS A 79 -18.57 -5.50 -3.46
CA LYS A 79 -19.06 -4.51 -4.44
C LYS A 79 -17.98 -3.54 -4.89
N GLY A 80 -16.84 -3.51 -4.22
CA GLY A 80 -15.70 -2.66 -4.59
C GLY A 80 -15.20 -2.99 -5.99
N LYS A 81 -14.68 -1.99 -6.70
CA LYS A 81 -14.15 -2.16 -8.07
C LYS A 81 -12.81 -2.91 -8.10
N GLY A 82 -12.21 -3.13 -6.93
CA GLY A 82 -10.87 -3.66 -6.82
C GLY A 82 -9.78 -2.71 -7.37
N PRO A 83 -8.53 -3.15 -7.39
CA PRO A 83 -7.42 -2.34 -7.88
C PRO A 83 -7.47 -2.17 -9.39
N ASN A 84 -7.20 -0.94 -9.86
CA ASN A 84 -7.08 -0.67 -11.28
C ASN A 84 -5.85 -1.39 -11.86
N ARG A 85 -5.98 -1.92 -13.08
CA ARG A 85 -4.83 -2.45 -13.81
C ARG A 85 -3.81 -1.35 -14.04
N LEU A 86 -2.56 -1.68 -13.85
CA LEU A 86 -1.43 -0.80 -14.12
C LEU A 86 -0.96 -0.98 -15.58
N PRO A 87 -0.43 0.07 -16.22
CA PRO A 87 0.19 -0.08 -17.52
C PRO A 87 1.40 -1.02 -17.44
N PRO A 88 1.74 -1.72 -18.53
CA PRO A 88 2.93 -2.57 -18.55
C PRO A 88 4.22 -1.74 -18.48
N GLU A 89 5.32 -2.40 -18.11
CA GLU A 89 6.66 -1.78 -18.22
C GLU A 89 7.01 -1.55 -19.72
N PRO A 90 7.74 -0.47 -20.04
CA PRO A 90 8.39 0.49 -19.14
C PRO A 90 7.53 1.68 -18.71
N PHE A 91 6.29 1.79 -19.19
CA PHE A 91 5.42 2.95 -18.95
C PHE A 91 5.08 3.13 -17.47
N LEU A 92 4.93 2.02 -16.73
CA LEU A 92 4.71 2.05 -15.30
C LEU A 92 5.88 2.70 -14.56
N GLY A 93 7.11 2.25 -14.83
CA GLY A 93 8.32 2.77 -14.21
C GLY A 93 8.53 4.25 -14.49
N TRP A 94 8.29 4.69 -15.73
CA TRP A 94 8.37 6.10 -16.09
C TRP A 94 7.32 6.95 -15.37
N GLY A 95 6.07 6.48 -15.35
CA GLY A 95 4.98 7.18 -14.66
C GLY A 95 5.22 7.32 -13.15
N VAL A 96 5.72 6.26 -12.52
CA VAL A 96 6.09 6.27 -11.10
C VAL A 96 7.25 7.25 -10.85
N SER A 97 8.29 7.20 -11.66
CA SER A 97 9.46 8.08 -11.52
C SER A 97 9.10 9.56 -11.66
N LEU A 98 8.27 9.90 -12.65
CA LEU A 98 7.77 11.26 -12.84
C LEU A 98 6.90 11.72 -11.67
N ASN A 99 6.03 10.85 -11.16
CA ASN A 99 5.19 11.16 -10.00
C ASN A 99 6.03 11.43 -8.76
N PHE A 100 7.04 10.59 -8.50
CA PHE A 100 7.96 10.80 -7.38
C PHE A 100 8.78 12.09 -7.53
N ALA A 101 9.29 12.39 -8.73
CA ALA A 101 10.02 13.62 -8.99
C ALA A 101 9.14 14.85 -8.72
N ASN A 102 7.89 14.81 -9.18
CA ASN A 102 6.93 15.90 -8.95
C ASN A 102 6.59 16.05 -7.45
N ARG A 103 6.34 14.95 -6.75
CA ARG A 103 6.06 14.97 -5.30
C ARG A 103 7.24 15.50 -4.49
N ARG A 104 8.47 15.10 -4.83
CA ARG A 104 9.69 15.66 -4.20
C ARG A 104 9.79 17.16 -4.41
N ARG A 105 9.47 17.63 -5.62
CA ARG A 105 9.49 19.08 -5.93
C ARG A 105 8.45 19.85 -5.11
N ILE A 106 7.23 19.30 -4.94
CA ILE A 106 6.16 19.90 -4.15
C ILE A 106 6.50 19.88 -2.65
N ALA A 107 7.07 18.79 -2.15
CA ALA A 107 7.46 18.67 -0.75
C ALA A 107 8.62 19.61 -0.34
N GLY A 108 9.41 20.09 -1.32
CA GLY A 108 10.48 21.06 -1.07
C GLY A 108 11.49 20.59 -0.03
N LEU A 109 11.73 21.40 1.00
CA LEU A 109 12.69 21.12 2.08
C LEU A 109 12.23 20.06 3.08
N GLU A 110 11.00 19.59 2.97
CA GLU A 110 10.46 18.53 3.85
C GLU A 110 10.95 17.12 3.51
N LEU A 111 11.80 16.97 2.48
CA LEU A 111 12.35 15.68 2.05
C LEU A 111 13.86 15.63 2.16
#